data_42a7e6affbdc1f22b770fef03a182d7b
#
_entry.id   42a7e6affbdc1f22b770fef03a182d7b
#
_cell.length_a   1.000
_cell.length_b   1.000
_cell.length_c   1.000
_cell.angle_alpha   90.00
_cell.angle_beta   90.00
_cell.angle_gamma   90.00
#
_symmetry.space_group_name_H-M   'P 1'
#
loop_
_entity.id
_entity.type
_entity.pdbx_description
1 polymer ?
#
loop_
_entity_poly.entity_id
_entity_poly.type
_entity_poly.pdbx_seq_one_letter_code
_entity_poly.pdbx_strand_id
1 'polypeptide(L)'
;VGTQIIEALTVHNPTMSKQAKEARAVELLGMVGIPSPKDRLKAFPHEFSGGMRQRVMIAIAIANNPRVLIADEPTTALDVTIQAQVLEVLHAAQEETGAAVVMITHDLGVVAGMADDIMVMYAGRPVETGSVDDIYYNARMPYTMGLLGAVPRVDVAEKTSLVPIEGIPPNLIHAPTGCSFAPRCPLVSDACLQGEPALAQVGGTGDGTLEHRAACIKSEALGADVDVHQIFHAPEVPVSRFDAVPRAERKAVLELTDVKKHFPLMKGALLKRRIGTVKAVDGLSFDIREGECFSIVGESGCGKTTTLLEIMEFHRDQDGEVKIGGLSNKAASDAKTKAAMRKELQMVFQDPTGALDPRFTVYEVLAEPLENSGMAKPAIRKRIMELMELVGLQPDHVNRFPNQFSGGQRQRIGIARALAVNPKLVVLDEPVSALDVSVQAGVINLLDQLRAELGLSYLMVAHDLSVVRHISNRVAVMYLGKIVEIGDVDSVFDNPRHPYTRALLSAIPVPDPQLERTRERIILQGDLPSPLDAPKGCNFATRCPVFAALPPAKQEKCLTLEPPLEAAAAPATGHAAGSPRTDAPASAPTDQQFACFYPDGELDADMLVVHESL
;
A
#
# COMPACT_ATOMS: atom_id res chain seq x y z
N VAL A 1 -18.06 14.41 18.29
CA VAL A 1 -16.66 14.18 18.68
C VAL A 1 -16.42 14.70 20.09
N GLY A 2 -16.70 15.98 20.38
CA GLY A 2 -16.48 16.57 21.72
C GLY A 2 -17.15 15.80 22.85
N THR A 3 -18.37 15.27 22.64
CA THR A 3 -19.06 14.44 23.64
C THR A 3 -18.27 13.20 24.04
N GLN A 4 -17.62 12.54 23.08
CA GLN A 4 -16.83 11.32 23.32
C GLN A 4 -15.54 11.62 24.12
N ILE A 5 -14.85 12.73 23.81
CA ILE A 5 -13.67 13.16 24.57
C ILE A 5 -14.09 13.58 25.99
N ILE A 6 -15.19 14.35 26.12
CA ILE A 6 -15.71 14.79 27.42
C ILE A 6 -16.19 13.60 28.26
N GLU A 7 -16.73 12.55 27.65
CA GLU A 7 -17.12 11.31 28.33
C GLU A 7 -15.90 10.64 28.99
N ALA A 8 -14.79 10.47 28.24
CA ALA A 8 -13.54 9.91 28.78
C ALA A 8 -13.03 10.74 29.98
N LEU A 9 -13.07 12.07 29.89
CA LEU A 9 -12.72 12.96 31.00
C LEU A 9 -13.69 12.81 32.18
N THR A 10 -14.99 12.64 31.92
CA THR A 10 -16.02 12.58 32.97
C THR A 10 -15.92 11.33 33.82
N VAL A 11 -15.62 10.19 33.18
CA VAL A 11 -15.49 8.90 33.90
C VAL A 11 -14.36 8.97 34.94
N HIS A 12 -13.22 9.56 34.58
CA HIS A 12 -12.05 9.62 35.45
C HIS A 12 -11.94 10.88 36.32
N ASN A 13 -12.62 11.98 35.92
CA ASN A 13 -12.58 13.26 36.63
C ASN A 13 -14.01 13.79 36.92
N PRO A 14 -14.77 13.13 37.80
CA PRO A 14 -16.19 13.49 38.04
C PRO A 14 -16.37 14.89 38.61
N THR A 15 -15.38 15.44 39.29
CA THR A 15 -15.40 16.79 39.89
C THR A 15 -15.03 17.92 38.93
N MET A 16 -14.49 17.61 37.76
CA MET A 16 -14.11 18.59 36.75
C MET A 16 -15.36 19.32 36.22
N SER A 17 -15.33 20.66 36.18
CA SER A 17 -16.44 21.45 35.65
C SER A 17 -16.67 21.22 34.16
N LYS A 18 -17.89 21.42 33.68
CA LYS A 18 -18.20 21.27 32.25
C LYS A 18 -17.32 22.15 31.36
N GLN A 19 -17.08 23.39 31.78
CA GLN A 19 -16.24 24.34 31.05
C GLN A 19 -14.77 23.88 30.99
N ALA A 20 -14.24 23.31 32.06
CA ALA A 20 -12.87 22.75 32.08
C ALA A 20 -12.76 21.54 31.16
N LYS A 21 -13.77 20.65 31.11
CA LYS A 21 -13.81 19.51 30.20
C LYS A 21 -13.84 19.94 28.73
N GLU A 22 -14.65 20.95 28.41
CA GLU A 22 -14.71 21.51 27.05
C GLU A 22 -13.39 22.17 26.64
N ALA A 23 -12.73 22.91 27.56
CA ALA A 23 -11.44 23.52 27.33
C ALA A 23 -10.36 22.45 27.07
N ARG A 24 -10.31 21.38 27.89
CA ARG A 24 -9.38 20.27 27.70
C ARG A 24 -9.64 19.52 26.41
N ALA A 25 -10.90 19.34 26.00
CA ALA A 25 -11.22 18.70 24.73
C ALA A 25 -10.75 19.53 23.52
N VAL A 26 -10.83 20.86 23.59
CA VAL A 26 -10.27 21.77 22.57
C VAL A 26 -8.75 21.65 22.50
N GLU A 27 -8.08 21.65 23.65
CA GLU A 27 -6.64 21.49 23.77
C GLU A 27 -6.18 20.16 23.16
N LEU A 28 -6.81 19.04 23.55
CA LEU A 28 -6.51 17.70 23.01
C LEU A 28 -6.68 17.63 21.48
N LEU A 29 -7.76 18.21 20.93
CA LEU A 29 -7.94 18.28 19.49
C LEU A 29 -6.85 19.15 18.81
N GLY A 30 -6.38 20.19 19.49
CA GLY A 30 -5.22 20.99 19.03
C GLY A 30 -3.93 20.20 19.01
N MET A 31 -3.62 19.47 20.09
CA MET A 31 -2.44 18.62 20.21
C MET A 31 -2.34 17.58 19.09
N VAL A 32 -3.47 16.97 18.72
CA VAL A 32 -3.51 15.99 17.63
C VAL A 32 -3.69 16.64 16.24
N GLY A 33 -3.50 17.95 16.11
CA GLY A 33 -3.49 18.65 14.83
C GLY A 33 -4.85 18.71 14.11
N ILE A 34 -5.98 18.68 14.84
CA ILE A 34 -7.31 18.86 14.22
C ILE A 34 -7.53 20.36 13.95
N PRO A 35 -7.78 20.78 12.68
CA PRO A 35 -7.99 22.17 12.34
C PRO A 35 -9.29 22.71 12.97
N SER A 36 -9.27 23.97 13.42
CA SER A 36 -10.42 24.64 14.07
C SER A 36 -11.05 23.82 15.21
N PRO A 37 -10.29 23.44 16.27
CA PRO A 37 -10.72 22.49 17.30
C PRO A 37 -12.05 22.85 17.96
N LYS A 38 -12.32 24.15 18.20
CA LYS A 38 -13.57 24.64 18.82
C LYS A 38 -14.82 24.34 17.99
N ASP A 39 -14.73 24.48 16.68
CA ASP A 39 -15.86 24.22 15.77
C ASP A 39 -16.05 22.70 15.61
N ARG A 40 -14.94 21.95 15.56
CA ARG A 40 -14.93 20.51 15.39
C ARG A 40 -15.45 19.72 16.60
N LEU A 41 -15.51 20.31 17.79
CA LEU A 41 -16.15 19.68 18.96
C LEU A 41 -17.62 19.28 18.69
N LYS A 42 -18.33 20.04 17.87
CA LYS A 42 -19.75 19.79 17.55
C LYS A 42 -19.94 18.85 16.36
N ALA A 43 -18.88 18.57 15.60
CA ALA A 43 -18.94 17.74 14.42
C ALA A 43 -19.12 16.25 14.77
N PHE A 44 -19.73 15.50 13.85
CA PHE A 44 -19.91 14.05 13.96
C PHE A 44 -18.72 13.30 13.36
N PRO A 45 -18.41 12.06 13.83
CA PRO A 45 -17.30 11.28 13.33
C PRO A 45 -17.29 11.05 11.80
N HIS A 46 -18.47 10.96 11.17
CA HIS A 46 -18.59 10.77 9.72
C HIS A 46 -18.23 12.02 8.89
N GLU A 47 -18.11 13.18 9.53
CA GLU A 47 -17.67 14.43 8.91
C GLU A 47 -16.13 14.57 8.89
N PHE A 48 -15.43 13.60 9.48
CA PHE A 48 -13.96 13.54 9.55
C PHE A 48 -13.40 12.54 8.53
N SER A 49 -12.22 12.85 7.96
CA SER A 49 -11.43 11.92 7.19
C SER A 49 -10.97 10.72 8.04
N GLY A 50 -10.45 9.66 7.41
CA GLY A 50 -9.89 8.49 8.10
C GLY A 50 -8.80 8.92 9.11
N GLY A 51 -7.83 9.69 8.66
CA GLY A 51 -6.74 10.17 9.51
C GLY A 51 -7.21 11.13 10.62
N MET A 52 -8.17 12.02 10.35
CA MET A 52 -8.75 12.83 11.42
C MET A 52 -9.47 11.98 12.48
N ARG A 53 -10.19 10.94 12.08
CA ARG A 53 -10.83 10.01 13.03
C ARG A 53 -9.81 9.32 13.90
N GLN A 54 -8.71 8.86 13.31
CA GLN A 54 -7.62 8.21 14.05
C GLN A 54 -6.96 9.18 15.04
N ARG A 55 -6.70 10.44 14.63
CA ARG A 55 -6.18 11.48 15.53
C ARG A 55 -7.15 11.81 16.68
N VAL A 56 -8.45 11.81 16.43
CA VAL A 56 -9.46 11.95 17.50
C VAL A 56 -9.42 10.75 18.46
N MET A 57 -9.21 9.52 17.97
CA MET A 57 -9.05 8.35 18.83
C MET A 57 -7.81 8.48 19.73
N ILE A 58 -6.69 8.98 19.21
CA ILE A 58 -5.50 9.30 20.01
C ILE A 58 -5.84 10.36 21.06
N ALA A 59 -6.54 11.45 20.70
CA ALA A 59 -6.96 12.48 21.64
C ALA A 59 -7.83 11.92 22.80
N ILE A 60 -8.72 10.98 22.51
CA ILE A 60 -9.53 10.29 23.53
C ILE A 60 -8.62 9.45 24.44
N ALA A 61 -7.67 8.70 23.87
CA ALA A 61 -6.79 7.81 24.60
C ALA A 61 -5.86 8.58 25.58
N ILE A 62 -5.35 9.75 25.16
CA ILE A 62 -4.46 10.58 26.01
C ILE A 62 -5.19 11.55 26.92
N ALA A 63 -6.54 11.61 26.89
CA ALA A 63 -7.34 12.62 27.59
C ALA A 63 -7.03 12.73 29.10
N ASN A 64 -6.70 11.61 29.73
CA ASN A 64 -6.43 11.50 31.16
C ASN A 64 -4.94 11.30 31.50
N ASN A 65 -4.02 11.64 30.60
CA ASN A 65 -2.56 11.48 30.75
C ASN A 65 -2.19 10.07 31.23
N PRO A 66 -2.45 9.01 30.44
CA PRO A 66 -2.17 7.65 30.82
C PRO A 66 -0.66 7.43 30.95
N ARG A 67 -0.24 6.46 31.78
CA ARG A 67 1.16 6.04 31.88
C ARG A 67 1.55 5.04 30.78
N VAL A 68 0.56 4.36 30.19
CA VAL A 68 0.75 3.39 29.11
C VAL A 68 -0.32 3.66 28.07
N LEU A 69 0.07 3.75 26.81
CA LEU A 69 -0.79 3.87 25.65
C LEU A 69 -0.68 2.60 24.80
N ILE A 70 -1.79 1.91 24.55
CA ILE A 70 -1.82 0.73 23.68
C ILE A 70 -2.39 1.17 22.33
N ALA A 71 -1.59 1.00 21.28
CA ALA A 71 -1.93 1.32 19.90
C ALA A 71 -2.03 0.02 19.10
N ASP A 72 -3.25 -0.47 18.90
CA ASP A 72 -3.54 -1.69 18.15
C ASP A 72 -3.79 -1.34 16.69
N GLU A 73 -2.82 -1.66 15.84
CA GLU A 73 -2.79 -1.36 14.41
C GLU A 73 -3.19 0.10 14.08
N PRO A 74 -2.52 1.11 14.65
CA PRO A 74 -2.96 2.51 14.55
C PRO A 74 -2.95 3.09 13.13
N THR A 75 -2.27 2.44 12.20
CA THR A 75 -2.07 2.90 10.81
C THR A 75 -2.76 2.03 9.77
N THR A 76 -3.45 0.96 10.18
CA THR A 76 -4.14 0.03 9.27
C THR A 76 -5.20 0.76 8.43
N ALA A 77 -5.26 0.44 7.15
CA ALA A 77 -6.15 1.05 6.15
C ALA A 77 -5.96 2.58 5.95
N LEU A 78 -4.82 3.12 6.33
CA LEU A 78 -4.42 4.49 6.00
C LEU A 78 -3.44 4.49 4.82
N ASP A 79 -3.50 5.52 4.00
CA ASP A 79 -2.46 5.76 3.00
C ASP A 79 -1.17 6.28 3.69
N VAL A 80 -0.03 6.12 3.01
CA VAL A 80 1.30 6.38 3.60
C VAL A 80 1.48 7.81 4.11
N THR A 81 0.84 8.81 3.50
CA THR A 81 0.94 10.21 3.94
C THR A 81 0.17 10.47 5.23
N ILE A 82 -1.02 9.88 5.35
CA ILE A 82 -1.84 9.93 6.57
C ILE A 82 -1.20 9.06 7.66
N GLN A 83 -0.64 7.90 7.31
CA GLN A 83 0.12 7.05 8.23
C GLN A 83 1.27 7.85 8.89
N ALA A 84 2.09 8.55 8.11
CA ALA A 84 3.17 9.39 8.63
C ALA A 84 2.65 10.46 9.61
N GLN A 85 1.55 11.14 9.26
CA GLN A 85 0.93 12.13 10.16
C GLN A 85 0.41 11.52 11.48
N VAL A 86 -0.17 10.32 11.44
CA VAL A 86 -0.68 9.63 12.64
C VAL A 86 0.47 9.20 13.55
N LEU A 87 1.56 8.69 12.97
CA LEU A 87 2.76 8.28 13.72
C LEU A 87 3.42 9.49 14.41
N GLU A 88 3.51 10.63 13.73
CA GLU A 88 4.01 11.87 14.32
C GLU A 88 3.14 12.35 15.48
N VAL A 89 1.81 12.32 15.32
CA VAL A 89 0.89 12.66 16.41
C VAL A 89 1.03 11.71 17.59
N LEU A 90 1.27 10.43 17.33
CA LEU A 90 1.48 9.44 18.39
C LEU A 90 2.79 9.71 19.15
N HIS A 91 3.86 10.07 18.43
CA HIS A 91 5.14 10.44 19.01
C HIS A 91 5.03 11.73 19.86
N ALA A 92 4.42 12.78 19.31
CA ALA A 92 4.16 14.02 20.04
C ALA A 92 3.29 13.78 21.29
N ALA A 93 2.30 12.90 21.21
CA ALA A 93 1.46 12.52 22.34
C ALA A 93 2.25 11.75 23.41
N GLN A 94 3.20 10.90 23.02
CA GLN A 94 4.12 10.20 23.90
C GLN A 94 5.04 11.19 24.65
N GLU A 95 5.65 12.12 23.93
CA GLU A 95 6.53 13.16 24.51
C GLU A 95 5.79 14.04 25.53
N GLU A 96 4.60 14.53 25.16
CA GLU A 96 3.80 15.41 26.01
C GLU A 96 3.30 14.72 27.29
N THR A 97 2.88 13.44 27.19
CA THR A 97 2.33 12.71 28.32
C THR A 97 3.36 11.95 29.13
N GLY A 98 4.55 11.68 28.57
CA GLY A 98 5.55 10.77 29.13
C GLY A 98 5.08 9.31 29.21
N ALA A 99 4.08 8.92 28.41
CA ALA A 99 3.53 7.57 28.40
C ALA A 99 4.45 6.58 27.68
N ALA A 100 4.56 5.36 28.21
CA ALA A 100 5.11 4.25 27.44
C ALA A 100 4.09 3.82 26.36
N VAL A 101 4.55 3.57 25.14
CA VAL A 101 3.69 3.12 24.03
C VAL A 101 3.91 1.65 23.76
N VAL A 102 2.82 0.86 23.76
CA VAL A 102 2.81 -0.51 23.28
C VAL A 102 2.11 -0.50 21.93
N MET A 103 2.88 -0.69 20.85
CA MET A 103 2.34 -0.72 19.48
C MET A 103 2.22 -2.16 18.99
N ILE A 104 1.06 -2.50 18.46
CA ILE A 104 0.81 -3.75 17.73
C ILE A 104 0.71 -3.39 16.27
N THR A 105 1.56 -3.97 15.44
CA THR A 105 1.56 -3.73 13.99
C THR A 105 2.23 -4.87 13.22
N HIS A 106 1.87 -5.02 11.96
CA HIS A 106 2.53 -5.90 11.00
C HIS A 106 3.45 -5.12 10.03
N ASP A 107 3.50 -3.79 10.12
CA ASP A 107 4.36 -2.94 9.28
C ASP A 107 5.75 -2.82 9.91
N LEU A 108 6.70 -3.59 9.37
CA LEU A 108 8.08 -3.62 9.85
C LEU A 108 8.82 -2.30 9.62
N GLY A 109 8.46 -1.53 8.59
CA GLY A 109 9.03 -0.20 8.38
C GLY A 109 8.63 0.79 9.50
N VAL A 110 7.38 0.72 9.97
CA VAL A 110 6.91 1.51 11.12
C VAL A 110 7.65 1.09 12.39
N VAL A 111 7.80 -0.22 12.61
CA VAL A 111 8.53 -0.74 13.77
C VAL A 111 9.98 -0.25 13.79
N ALA A 112 10.67 -0.29 12.65
CA ALA A 112 12.05 0.17 12.51
C ALA A 112 12.26 1.63 12.94
N GLY A 113 11.26 2.50 12.68
CA GLY A 113 11.34 3.93 12.97
C GLY A 113 10.87 4.34 14.37
N MET A 114 10.03 3.52 15.04
CA MET A 114 9.36 3.93 16.27
C MET A 114 9.68 3.10 17.51
N ALA A 115 10.11 1.85 17.32
CA ALA A 115 10.32 0.96 18.46
C ALA A 115 11.72 1.10 19.06
N ASP A 116 11.81 1.03 20.40
CA ASP A 116 13.04 0.82 21.13
C ASP A 116 13.31 -0.68 21.27
N ASP A 117 12.28 -1.43 21.69
CA ASP A 117 12.29 -2.87 21.92
C ASP A 117 11.19 -3.56 21.13
N ILE A 118 11.45 -4.79 20.69
CA ILE A 118 10.53 -5.57 19.86
C ILE A 118 10.24 -6.93 20.51
N MET A 119 8.98 -7.34 20.43
CA MET A 119 8.54 -8.70 20.72
C MET A 119 7.89 -9.28 19.47
N VAL A 120 8.54 -10.27 18.85
CA VAL A 120 7.97 -11.01 17.72
C VAL A 120 7.09 -12.13 18.25
N MET A 121 5.85 -12.19 17.76
CA MET A 121 4.86 -13.18 18.19
C MET A 121 4.51 -14.16 17.07
N TYR A 122 4.38 -15.45 17.40
CA TYR A 122 3.90 -16.47 16.50
C TYR A 122 2.97 -17.44 17.25
N ALA A 123 1.82 -17.75 16.66
CA ALA A 123 0.85 -18.67 17.26
C ALA A 123 0.48 -18.32 18.73
N GLY A 124 0.32 -17.01 19.04
CA GLY A 124 -0.08 -16.53 20.36
C GLY A 124 1.05 -16.51 21.41
N ARG A 125 2.31 -16.74 21.02
CA ARG A 125 3.47 -16.78 21.91
C ARG A 125 4.60 -15.88 21.44
N PRO A 126 5.39 -15.27 22.36
CA PRO A 126 6.62 -14.60 22.00
C PRO A 126 7.65 -15.63 21.51
N VAL A 127 8.21 -15.40 20.33
CA VAL A 127 9.23 -16.28 19.74
C VAL A 127 10.61 -15.64 19.69
N GLU A 128 10.67 -14.29 19.70
CA GLU A 128 11.90 -13.54 19.82
C GLU A 128 11.63 -12.19 20.47
N THR A 129 12.55 -11.71 21.33
CA THR A 129 12.50 -10.39 21.97
C THR A 129 13.90 -9.79 21.97
N GLY A 130 14.02 -8.47 21.84
CA GLY A 130 15.29 -7.75 21.88
C GLY A 130 15.13 -6.29 21.51
N SER A 131 16.23 -5.56 21.48
CA SER A 131 16.26 -4.20 20.92
C SER A 131 15.87 -4.22 19.43
N VAL A 132 15.47 -3.08 18.89
CA VAL A 132 15.17 -2.98 17.46
C VAL A 132 16.38 -3.41 16.62
N ASP A 133 17.60 -3.06 17.01
CA ASP A 133 18.82 -3.42 16.29
C ASP A 133 19.14 -4.94 16.41
N ASP A 134 18.87 -5.57 17.55
CA ASP A 134 19.00 -7.03 17.69
C ASP A 134 18.07 -7.78 16.72
N ILE A 135 16.82 -7.35 16.63
CA ILE A 135 15.82 -8.02 15.80
C ILE A 135 16.09 -7.80 14.31
N TYR A 136 16.46 -6.59 13.88
CA TYR A 136 16.68 -6.31 12.46
C TYR A 136 18.01 -6.82 11.92
N TYR A 137 19.08 -6.76 12.71
CA TYR A 137 20.44 -7.10 12.24
C TYR A 137 20.99 -8.41 12.78
N ASN A 138 20.38 -8.97 13.83
CA ASN A 138 20.90 -10.16 14.50
C ASN A 138 19.80 -11.15 14.90
N ALA A 139 18.75 -11.27 14.10
CA ALA A 139 17.64 -12.20 14.37
C ALA A 139 18.14 -13.62 14.61
N ARG A 140 17.60 -14.28 15.65
CA ARG A 140 17.96 -15.63 16.11
C ARG A 140 16.83 -16.64 15.98
N MET A 141 15.70 -16.23 15.45
CA MET A 141 14.54 -17.08 15.19
C MET A 141 14.26 -17.14 13.70
N PRO A 142 14.17 -18.34 13.08
CA PRO A 142 13.91 -18.46 11.63
C PRO A 142 12.64 -17.73 11.19
N TYR A 143 11.59 -17.71 12.02
CA TYR A 143 10.38 -16.96 11.69
C TYR A 143 10.63 -15.46 11.56
N THR A 144 11.39 -14.86 12.48
CA THR A 144 11.77 -13.43 12.41
C THR A 144 12.57 -13.13 11.15
N MET A 145 13.56 -13.98 10.84
CA MET A 145 14.36 -13.84 9.62
C MET A 145 13.48 -13.92 8.36
N GLY A 146 12.55 -14.89 8.32
CA GLY A 146 11.59 -15.01 7.23
C GLY A 146 10.63 -13.82 7.10
N LEU A 147 10.18 -13.22 8.23
CA LEU A 147 9.37 -12.01 8.22
C LEU A 147 10.13 -10.83 7.62
N LEU A 148 11.39 -10.61 8.04
CA LEU A 148 12.23 -9.53 7.52
C LEU A 148 12.53 -9.72 6.03
N GLY A 149 12.79 -10.97 5.58
CA GLY A 149 13.02 -11.30 4.17
C GLY A 149 11.79 -11.26 3.28
N ALA A 150 10.57 -11.24 3.86
CA ALA A 150 9.32 -11.16 3.12
C ALA A 150 8.88 -9.73 2.78
N VAL A 151 9.54 -8.70 3.35
CA VAL A 151 9.16 -7.28 3.15
C VAL A 151 9.78 -6.75 1.86
N PRO A 152 8.98 -6.22 0.92
CA PRO A 152 9.53 -5.52 -0.23
C PRO A 152 10.20 -4.21 0.21
N ARG A 153 11.38 -3.92 -0.33
CA ARG A 153 12.19 -2.75 0.03
C ARG A 153 12.17 -1.70 -1.08
N VAL A 154 11.92 -0.44 -0.71
CA VAL A 154 11.94 0.70 -1.65
C VAL A 154 13.35 1.25 -1.89
N ASP A 155 14.29 0.95 -1.02
CA ASP A 155 15.66 1.44 -1.04
C ASP A 155 16.62 0.51 -1.81
N VAL A 156 16.16 -0.67 -2.24
CA VAL A 156 16.94 -1.63 -3.03
C VAL A 156 16.56 -1.53 -4.51
N ALA A 157 17.54 -1.26 -5.36
CA ALA A 157 17.33 -1.11 -6.81
C ALA A 157 17.21 -2.45 -7.56
N GLU A 158 17.84 -3.52 -7.05
CA GLU A 158 17.78 -4.83 -7.69
C GLU A 158 16.47 -5.55 -7.35
N LYS A 159 15.78 -6.02 -8.39
CA LYS A 159 14.60 -6.89 -8.22
C LYS A 159 15.07 -8.28 -7.80
N THR A 160 14.95 -8.59 -6.52
CA THR A 160 15.13 -9.92 -5.97
C THR A 160 13.77 -10.51 -5.63
N SER A 161 13.56 -11.80 -5.83
CA SER A 161 12.31 -12.43 -5.37
C SER A 161 12.19 -12.33 -3.85
N LEU A 162 10.98 -12.02 -3.38
CA LEU A 162 10.69 -11.97 -1.95
C LEU A 162 10.78 -13.37 -1.35
N VAL A 163 11.20 -13.44 -0.10
CA VAL A 163 11.29 -14.72 0.63
C VAL A 163 9.91 -15.06 1.22
N PRO A 164 9.14 -16.00 0.66
CA PRO A 164 7.86 -16.38 1.23
C PRO A 164 8.06 -17.34 2.40
N ILE A 165 7.31 -17.18 3.48
CA ILE A 165 7.22 -18.21 4.51
C ILE A 165 6.13 -19.19 4.08
N GLU A 166 6.54 -20.34 3.55
CA GLU A 166 5.63 -21.37 3.03
C GLU A 166 4.75 -22.00 4.12
N GLY A 167 3.66 -22.64 3.71
CA GLY A 167 2.76 -23.36 4.59
C GLY A 167 1.68 -22.47 5.24
N ILE A 168 0.92 -23.08 6.14
CA ILE A 168 -0.21 -22.46 6.83
C ILE A 168 0.13 -22.35 8.32
N PRO A 169 -0.16 -21.21 8.99
CA PRO A 169 -0.03 -21.10 10.43
C PRO A 169 -0.78 -22.22 11.16
N PRO A 170 -0.29 -22.72 12.29
CA PRO A 170 -0.91 -23.83 13.00
C PRO A 170 -2.31 -23.46 13.49
N ASN A 171 -3.21 -24.44 13.48
CA ASN A 171 -4.52 -24.28 14.07
C ASN A 171 -4.40 -24.29 15.61
N LEU A 172 -4.70 -23.16 16.25
CA LEU A 172 -4.58 -23.00 17.70
C LEU A 172 -5.63 -23.79 18.51
N ILE A 173 -6.62 -24.39 17.86
CA ILE A 173 -7.54 -25.34 18.54
C ILE A 173 -6.75 -26.56 19.06
N HIS A 174 -5.70 -26.95 18.35
CA HIS A 174 -4.79 -28.01 18.75
C HIS A 174 -3.40 -27.41 18.89
N ALA A 175 -3.02 -27.03 20.10
CA ALA A 175 -1.69 -26.47 20.37
C ALA A 175 -0.60 -27.47 19.93
N PRO A 176 0.42 -27.03 19.17
CA PRO A 176 1.55 -27.87 18.81
C PRO A 176 2.24 -28.39 20.09
N THR A 177 2.65 -29.65 20.08
CA THR A 177 3.39 -30.28 21.20
C THR A 177 4.88 -29.89 21.24
N GLY A 178 5.42 -29.41 20.10
CA GLY A 178 6.79 -28.93 19.92
C GLY A 178 6.84 -27.46 19.54
N CYS A 179 7.89 -27.07 18.84
CA CYS A 179 8.03 -25.73 18.28
C CYS A 179 6.83 -25.40 17.37
N SER A 180 6.10 -24.34 17.69
CA SER A 180 4.89 -23.95 16.93
C SER A 180 5.21 -23.58 15.46
N PHE A 181 6.43 -23.15 15.17
CA PHE A 181 6.88 -22.82 13.82
C PHE A 181 7.43 -24.06 13.05
N ALA A 182 7.66 -25.21 13.70
CA ALA A 182 8.25 -26.38 13.08
C ALA A 182 7.62 -26.81 11.74
N PRO A 183 6.26 -26.76 11.55
CA PRO A 183 5.63 -27.16 10.27
C PRO A 183 6.00 -26.26 9.08
N ARG A 184 6.54 -25.05 9.33
CA ARG A 184 6.91 -24.04 8.33
C ARG A 184 8.39 -23.72 8.35
N CYS A 185 9.15 -24.30 9.27
CA CYS A 185 10.56 -24.01 9.46
C CYS A 185 11.44 -24.84 8.52
N PRO A 186 12.22 -24.25 7.60
CA PRO A 186 13.13 -25.00 6.75
C PRO A 186 14.23 -25.73 7.53
N LEU A 187 14.55 -25.26 8.74
CA LEU A 187 15.55 -25.83 9.62
C LEU A 187 15.00 -26.87 10.61
N VAL A 188 13.76 -27.34 10.43
CA VAL A 188 13.12 -28.27 11.35
C VAL A 188 13.94 -29.56 11.53
N SER A 189 13.97 -30.09 12.75
CA SER A 189 14.57 -31.38 13.10
C SER A 189 13.70 -32.08 14.15
N ASP A 190 13.91 -33.39 14.35
CA ASP A 190 13.15 -34.18 15.32
C ASP A 190 13.16 -33.58 16.73
N ALA A 191 14.27 -32.96 17.11
CA ALA A 191 14.39 -32.26 18.40
C ALA A 191 13.39 -31.09 18.53
N CYS A 192 13.02 -30.40 17.44
CA CYS A 192 12.04 -29.33 17.44
C CYS A 192 10.61 -29.83 17.72
N LEU A 193 10.34 -31.12 17.57
CA LEU A 193 9.02 -31.75 17.75
C LEU A 193 8.84 -32.33 19.17
N GLN A 194 9.93 -32.48 19.94
CA GLN A 194 9.91 -33.15 21.25
C GLN A 194 9.39 -32.24 22.38
N GLY A 195 9.46 -30.93 22.22
CA GLY A 195 9.00 -29.96 23.20
C GLY A 195 9.06 -28.55 22.65
N GLU A 196 8.31 -27.66 23.28
CA GLU A 196 8.34 -26.25 22.91
C GLU A 196 9.67 -25.63 23.37
N PRO A 197 10.44 -24.97 22.46
CA PRO A 197 11.65 -24.25 22.85
C PRO A 197 11.33 -23.13 23.86
N ALA A 198 12.11 -23.06 24.93
CA ALA A 198 12.02 -21.94 25.86
C ALA A 198 12.54 -20.66 25.18
N LEU A 199 11.99 -19.51 25.55
CA LEU A 199 12.50 -18.20 25.19
C LEU A 199 13.80 -17.96 25.97
N ALA A 200 14.93 -18.43 25.43
CA ALA A 200 16.24 -18.42 26.06
C ALA A 200 17.05 -17.19 25.63
N GLN A 201 17.93 -16.72 26.51
CA GLN A 201 18.84 -15.63 26.21
C GLN A 201 19.82 -16.04 25.10
N VAL A 202 20.03 -15.14 24.14
CA VAL A 202 20.99 -15.25 23.05
C VAL A 202 21.89 -14.02 23.05
N GLY A 203 22.98 -14.00 22.30
CA GLY A 203 23.84 -12.82 22.22
C GLY A 203 23.08 -11.63 21.64
N GLY A 204 23.22 -10.44 22.23
CA GLY A 204 22.62 -9.18 21.78
C GLY A 204 23.57 -8.01 21.89
N THR A 205 23.20 -6.86 21.34
CA THR A 205 23.95 -5.59 21.39
C THR A 205 23.96 -5.00 22.80
N GLY A 206 22.95 -5.32 23.63
CA GLY A 206 22.85 -4.90 25.02
C GLY A 206 22.44 -3.43 25.22
N ASP A 207 22.01 -2.73 24.18
CA ASP A 207 21.58 -1.33 24.19
C ASP A 207 20.07 -1.13 24.33
N GLY A 208 19.27 -2.20 24.30
CA GLY A 208 17.84 -2.19 24.57
C GLY A 208 17.48 -2.40 26.06
N THR A 209 16.20 -2.19 26.40
CA THR A 209 15.66 -2.50 27.72
C THR A 209 15.30 -3.96 27.86
N LEU A 210 15.01 -4.65 26.75
CA LEU A 210 14.78 -6.09 26.71
C LEU A 210 16.05 -6.86 26.39
N GLU A 211 16.27 -7.96 27.12
CA GLU A 211 17.32 -8.91 26.75
C GLU A 211 16.98 -9.60 25.43
N HIS A 212 18.00 -9.78 24.57
CA HIS A 212 17.81 -10.55 23.33
C HIS A 212 17.59 -12.03 23.68
N ARG A 213 16.40 -12.52 23.38
CA ARG A 213 15.97 -13.90 23.65
C ARG A 213 15.28 -14.49 22.43
N ALA A 214 15.49 -15.78 22.18
CA ALA A 214 14.86 -16.50 21.07
C ALA A 214 14.34 -17.89 21.51
N ALA A 215 13.17 -18.25 21.03
CA ALA A 215 12.55 -19.57 21.26
C ALA A 215 12.94 -20.55 20.13
N CYS A 216 14.24 -20.75 19.93
CA CYS A 216 14.78 -21.66 18.93
C CYS A 216 15.96 -22.47 19.47
N ILE A 217 15.91 -23.80 19.36
CA ILE A 217 17.02 -24.68 19.78
C ILE A 217 18.27 -24.55 18.89
N LYS A 218 18.17 -23.86 17.76
CA LYS A 218 19.25 -23.62 16.80
C LYS A 218 19.71 -22.15 16.80
N SER A 219 19.26 -21.33 17.76
CA SER A 219 19.52 -19.89 17.81
C SER A 219 21.02 -19.53 17.81
N GLU A 220 21.90 -20.40 18.39
CA GLU A 220 23.34 -20.17 18.38
C GLU A 220 23.98 -20.24 16.98
N ALA A 221 23.37 -21.02 16.07
CA ALA A 221 23.84 -21.15 14.70
C ALA A 221 23.28 -20.06 13.76
N LEU A 222 22.41 -19.19 14.26
CA LEU A 222 21.79 -18.09 13.53
C LEU A 222 22.38 -16.75 14.01
N GLY A 223 22.27 -15.72 13.21
CA GLY A 223 22.73 -14.36 13.56
C GLY A 223 23.06 -13.52 12.33
N ALA A 224 23.77 -12.41 12.54
CA ALA A 224 24.07 -11.42 11.53
C ALA A 224 24.79 -11.96 10.26
N ASP A 225 25.56 -13.02 10.41
CA ASP A 225 26.32 -13.62 9.30
C ASP A 225 25.49 -14.61 8.46
N VAL A 226 24.24 -14.88 8.83
CA VAL A 226 23.38 -15.85 8.16
C VAL A 226 22.40 -15.12 7.24
N ASP A 227 22.60 -15.26 5.93
CA ASP A 227 21.68 -14.75 4.93
C ASP A 227 20.35 -15.54 4.96
N VAL A 228 19.22 -14.81 4.97
CA VAL A 228 17.88 -15.39 4.94
C VAL A 228 17.67 -16.31 3.73
N HIS A 229 18.30 -16.03 2.58
CA HIS A 229 18.26 -16.86 1.38
C HIS A 229 18.96 -18.21 1.54
N GLN A 230 19.83 -18.37 2.53
CA GLN A 230 20.42 -19.67 2.87
C GLN A 230 19.46 -20.56 3.67
N ILE A 231 18.49 -19.95 4.34
CA ILE A 231 17.49 -20.64 5.17
C ILE A 231 16.19 -20.87 4.37
N PHE A 232 15.69 -19.84 3.74
CA PHE A 232 14.45 -19.88 2.98
C PHE A 232 14.73 -19.85 1.48
N HIS A 233 14.01 -20.66 0.76
CA HIS A 233 14.12 -20.67 -0.70
C HIS A 233 13.29 -19.52 -1.29
N ALA A 234 13.97 -18.52 -1.85
CA ALA A 234 13.31 -17.54 -2.71
C ALA A 234 13.22 -18.12 -4.13
N PRO A 235 12.07 -18.04 -4.81
CA PRO A 235 11.97 -18.46 -6.20
C PRO A 235 12.90 -17.61 -7.08
N GLU A 236 13.37 -18.16 -8.18
CA GLU A 236 14.11 -17.39 -9.17
C GLU A 236 13.24 -16.26 -9.74
N VAL A 237 13.84 -15.11 -10.03
CA VAL A 237 13.12 -14.00 -10.68
C VAL A 237 12.68 -14.48 -12.07
N PRO A 238 11.38 -14.51 -12.36
CA PRO A 238 10.92 -15.04 -13.63
C PRO A 238 11.27 -14.09 -14.79
N VAL A 239 11.80 -14.64 -15.87
CA VAL A 239 12.16 -13.90 -17.08
C VAL A 239 10.97 -13.90 -18.04
N SER A 240 10.45 -12.72 -18.39
CA SER A 240 9.39 -12.58 -19.36
C SER A 240 9.94 -12.56 -20.79
N ARG A 241 9.21 -13.18 -21.72
CA ARG A 241 9.50 -13.05 -23.17
C ARG A 241 9.49 -11.59 -23.66
N PHE A 242 8.88 -10.69 -22.93
CA PHE A 242 8.81 -9.27 -23.26
C PHE A 242 10.00 -8.47 -22.74
N ASP A 243 10.82 -9.00 -21.84
CA ASP A 243 11.93 -8.24 -21.25
C ASP A 243 12.99 -7.84 -22.29
N ALA A 244 13.17 -8.67 -23.32
CA ALA A 244 14.05 -8.38 -24.45
C ALA A 244 13.43 -7.49 -25.54
N VAL A 245 12.13 -7.15 -25.46
CA VAL A 245 11.42 -6.35 -26.46
C VAL A 245 11.24 -4.92 -25.98
N PRO A 246 11.75 -3.90 -26.70
CA PRO A 246 11.52 -2.49 -26.34
C PRO A 246 10.03 -2.18 -26.20
N ARG A 247 9.65 -1.37 -25.19
CA ARG A 247 8.26 -1.03 -24.90
C ARG A 247 7.52 -0.49 -26.13
N ALA A 248 8.17 0.36 -26.92
CA ALA A 248 7.59 0.97 -28.12
C ALA A 248 7.16 -0.04 -29.19
N GLU A 249 7.79 -1.22 -29.22
CA GLU A 249 7.51 -2.30 -30.18
C GLU A 249 6.40 -3.25 -29.69
N ARG A 250 6.08 -3.23 -28.40
CA ARG A 250 5.01 -4.06 -27.81
C ARG A 250 3.64 -3.48 -28.17
N LYS A 251 2.65 -4.36 -28.37
CA LYS A 251 1.26 -3.93 -28.66
C LYS A 251 0.61 -3.34 -27.43
N ALA A 252 -0.24 -2.32 -27.62
CA ALA A 252 -1.07 -1.79 -26.56
C ALA A 252 -2.19 -2.80 -26.22
N VAL A 253 -2.35 -3.12 -24.94
CA VAL A 253 -3.45 -3.92 -24.40
C VAL A 253 -4.54 -3.05 -23.84
N LEU A 254 -4.18 -1.87 -23.34
CA LEU A 254 -5.10 -0.83 -22.86
C LEU A 254 -4.62 0.54 -23.35
N GLU A 255 -5.54 1.38 -23.80
CA GLU A 255 -5.31 2.79 -24.10
C GLU A 255 -6.45 3.62 -23.55
N LEU A 256 -6.14 4.63 -22.75
CA LEU A 256 -7.08 5.64 -22.28
C LEU A 256 -6.75 6.99 -22.93
N THR A 257 -7.78 7.68 -23.39
CA THR A 257 -7.65 9.03 -23.96
C THR A 257 -8.70 9.94 -23.36
N ASP A 258 -8.26 10.94 -22.60
CA ASP A 258 -9.09 11.98 -21.96
C ASP A 258 -10.31 11.43 -21.20
N VAL A 259 -10.12 10.34 -20.45
CA VAL A 259 -11.20 9.69 -19.70
C VAL A 259 -11.59 10.54 -18.50
N LYS A 260 -12.91 10.78 -18.35
CA LYS A 260 -13.48 11.60 -17.28
C LYS A 260 -14.65 10.88 -16.61
N LYS A 261 -14.76 11.07 -15.27
CA LYS A 261 -15.92 10.69 -14.47
C LYS A 261 -16.25 11.77 -13.49
N HIS A 262 -17.34 12.47 -13.74
CA HIS A 262 -17.83 13.56 -12.93
C HIS A 262 -19.17 13.21 -12.30
N PHE A 263 -19.27 13.24 -10.98
CA PHE A 263 -20.50 12.96 -10.24
C PHE A 263 -21.19 14.26 -9.84
N PRO A 264 -22.46 14.51 -10.29
CA PRO A 264 -23.22 15.68 -9.88
C PRO A 264 -23.64 15.52 -8.41
N LEU A 265 -23.31 16.51 -7.58
CA LEU A 265 -23.79 16.57 -6.21
C LEU A 265 -25.15 17.27 -6.16
N MET A 266 -26.14 16.56 -5.63
CA MET A 266 -27.52 17.01 -5.55
C MET A 266 -27.92 17.30 -4.11
N LYS A 267 -28.57 18.44 -3.83
CA LYS A 267 -29.12 18.79 -2.53
C LYS A 267 -30.64 18.88 -2.60
N GLY A 268 -31.31 18.37 -1.57
CA GLY A 268 -32.77 18.40 -1.43
C GLY A 268 -33.42 17.02 -1.60
N ALA A 269 -34.42 16.72 -0.75
CA ALA A 269 -35.13 15.42 -0.76
C ALA A 269 -36.22 15.36 -1.86
N LEU A 270 -36.94 16.46 -2.10
CA LEU A 270 -38.04 16.55 -3.09
C LEU A 270 -37.62 17.29 -4.37
N LEU A 271 -36.92 18.41 -4.26
CA LEU A 271 -36.37 19.18 -5.37
C LEU A 271 -34.84 19.04 -5.36
N LYS A 272 -34.33 18.07 -6.12
CA LYS A 272 -32.91 17.86 -6.29
C LYS A 272 -32.27 19.00 -7.07
N ARG A 273 -31.56 19.92 -6.39
CA ARG A 273 -30.79 21.00 -7.03
C ARG A 273 -29.32 20.61 -7.07
N ARG A 274 -28.67 20.72 -8.24
CA ARG A 274 -27.23 20.54 -8.40
C ARG A 274 -26.49 21.66 -7.64
N ILE A 275 -25.66 21.30 -6.65
CA ILE A 275 -24.88 22.22 -5.82
C ILE A 275 -23.39 22.19 -6.16
N GLY A 276 -22.94 21.18 -6.90
CA GLY A 276 -21.54 21.02 -7.29
C GLY A 276 -21.34 19.81 -8.17
N THR A 277 -20.09 19.54 -8.49
CA THR A 277 -19.66 18.36 -9.26
C THR A 277 -18.37 17.83 -8.63
N VAL A 278 -18.34 16.55 -8.29
CA VAL A 278 -17.15 15.84 -7.86
C VAL A 278 -16.46 15.31 -9.11
N LYS A 279 -15.26 15.78 -9.40
CA LYS A 279 -14.42 15.32 -10.49
C LYS A 279 -13.54 14.17 -10.01
N ALA A 280 -14.11 12.97 -9.94
CA ALA A 280 -13.39 11.80 -9.44
C ALA A 280 -12.28 11.32 -10.40
N VAL A 281 -12.51 11.47 -11.70
CA VAL A 281 -11.54 11.26 -12.78
C VAL A 281 -11.68 12.45 -13.73
N ASP A 282 -10.59 13.13 -14.07
CA ASP A 282 -10.61 14.38 -14.82
C ASP A 282 -9.50 14.45 -15.87
N GLY A 283 -9.70 13.71 -16.97
CA GLY A 283 -8.83 13.78 -18.16
C GLY A 283 -7.63 12.82 -18.12
N LEU A 284 -7.84 11.57 -17.72
CA LEU A 284 -6.76 10.58 -17.68
C LEU A 284 -6.43 10.06 -19.08
N SER A 285 -5.13 10.06 -19.39
CA SER A 285 -4.58 9.50 -20.64
C SER A 285 -3.31 8.72 -20.32
N PHE A 286 -3.31 7.42 -20.64
CA PHE A 286 -2.15 6.54 -20.54
C PHE A 286 -2.37 5.25 -21.33
N ASP A 287 -1.33 4.47 -21.53
CA ASP A 287 -1.40 3.17 -22.18
C ASP A 287 -0.68 2.09 -21.38
N ILE A 288 -1.06 0.83 -21.59
CA ILE A 288 -0.39 -0.36 -21.06
C ILE A 288 -0.05 -1.27 -22.24
N ARG A 289 1.19 -1.75 -22.26
CA ARG A 289 1.70 -2.64 -23.31
C ARG A 289 1.71 -4.11 -22.87
N GLU A 290 1.82 -5.03 -23.85
CA GLU A 290 1.95 -6.47 -23.56
C GLU A 290 3.09 -6.76 -22.58
N GLY A 291 2.80 -7.55 -21.54
CA GLY A 291 3.78 -7.94 -20.50
C GLY A 291 4.11 -6.83 -19.48
N GLU A 292 3.46 -5.67 -19.54
CA GLU A 292 3.70 -4.54 -18.65
C GLU A 292 2.84 -4.63 -17.38
N CYS A 293 3.44 -4.37 -16.22
CA CYS A 293 2.74 -4.03 -15.00
C CYS A 293 2.74 -2.51 -14.83
N PHE A 294 1.58 -1.90 -14.93
CA PHE A 294 1.35 -0.47 -14.76
C PHE A 294 0.58 -0.22 -13.46
N SER A 295 1.12 0.62 -12.58
CA SER A 295 0.49 0.91 -11.30
C SER A 295 -0.04 2.34 -11.22
N ILE A 296 -1.19 2.51 -10.56
CA ILE A 296 -1.74 3.80 -10.17
C ILE A 296 -1.65 3.93 -8.66
N VAL A 297 -0.96 4.97 -8.18
CA VAL A 297 -0.76 5.26 -6.76
C VAL A 297 -1.27 6.65 -6.39
N GLY A 298 -1.49 6.91 -5.11
CA GLY A 298 -1.96 8.18 -4.59
C GLY A 298 -2.80 8.01 -3.33
N GLU A 299 -3.15 9.11 -2.65
CA GLU A 299 -3.94 9.12 -1.43
C GLU A 299 -5.34 8.52 -1.63
N SER A 300 -5.95 8.03 -0.54
CA SER A 300 -7.33 7.53 -0.55
C SER A 300 -8.31 8.64 -0.99
N GLY A 301 -9.22 8.28 -1.90
CA GLY A 301 -10.17 9.25 -2.47
C GLY A 301 -9.63 10.09 -3.64
N CYS A 302 -8.39 9.88 -4.13
CA CYS A 302 -7.88 10.59 -5.31
C CYS A 302 -8.50 10.13 -6.64
N GLY A 303 -9.29 9.02 -6.67
CA GLY A 303 -10.01 8.55 -7.85
C GLY A 303 -9.54 7.19 -8.42
N LYS A 304 -8.60 6.48 -7.77
CA LYS A 304 -8.02 5.21 -8.27
C LYS A 304 -9.07 4.15 -8.60
N THR A 305 -9.88 3.74 -7.63
CA THR A 305 -10.94 2.73 -7.82
C THR A 305 -11.99 3.20 -8.84
N THR A 306 -12.32 4.50 -8.87
CA THR A 306 -13.22 5.06 -9.89
C THR A 306 -12.62 4.90 -11.29
N THR A 307 -11.33 5.09 -11.46
CA THR A 307 -10.62 4.86 -12.74
C THR A 307 -10.74 3.40 -13.17
N LEU A 308 -10.52 2.44 -12.24
CA LEU A 308 -10.69 1.01 -12.55
C LEU A 308 -12.13 0.70 -12.98
N LEU A 309 -13.14 1.23 -12.30
CA LEU A 309 -14.54 1.01 -12.64
C LEU A 309 -14.87 1.59 -14.00
N GLU A 310 -14.39 2.79 -14.34
CA GLU A 310 -14.58 3.38 -15.67
C GLU A 310 -13.95 2.52 -16.79
N ILE A 311 -12.80 1.91 -16.54
CA ILE A 311 -12.16 1.00 -17.51
C ILE A 311 -13.01 -0.28 -17.70
N MET A 312 -13.70 -0.75 -16.64
CA MET A 312 -14.50 -1.98 -16.64
C MET A 312 -15.92 -1.82 -17.22
N GLU A 313 -16.45 -0.59 -17.30
CA GLU A 313 -17.86 -0.35 -17.64
C GLU A 313 -18.21 -0.48 -19.13
N PHE A 314 -17.30 -0.20 -20.05
CA PHE A 314 -17.50 -0.27 -21.53
C PHE A 314 -18.77 0.43 -22.04
N HIS A 315 -19.06 1.63 -21.53
CA HIS A 315 -20.21 2.39 -22.00
C HIS A 315 -19.85 3.28 -23.20
N ARG A 316 -20.72 3.32 -24.21
CA ARG A 316 -20.54 4.17 -25.38
C ARG A 316 -20.56 5.67 -25.03
N ASP A 317 -21.38 6.04 -24.05
CA ASP A 317 -21.57 7.43 -23.63
C ASP A 317 -20.56 7.88 -22.55
N GLN A 318 -19.56 7.05 -22.29
CA GLN A 318 -18.45 7.37 -21.39
C GLN A 318 -17.68 8.58 -21.92
N ASP A 319 -17.32 9.52 -21.04
CA ASP A 319 -16.53 10.68 -21.42
C ASP A 319 -15.05 10.26 -21.58
N GLY A 320 -14.47 10.54 -22.77
CA GLY A 320 -13.19 10.00 -23.19
C GLY A 320 -13.29 8.67 -23.95
N GLU A 321 -12.16 8.06 -24.28
CA GLU A 321 -12.07 6.80 -25.01
C GLU A 321 -11.25 5.77 -24.24
N VAL A 322 -11.77 4.53 -24.16
CA VAL A 322 -11.09 3.36 -23.61
C VAL A 322 -10.98 2.30 -24.70
N LYS A 323 -9.74 1.88 -25.04
CA LYS A 323 -9.50 0.78 -25.98
C LYS A 323 -8.86 -0.40 -25.24
N ILE A 324 -9.39 -1.60 -25.48
CA ILE A 324 -8.90 -2.87 -24.91
C ILE A 324 -8.61 -3.82 -26.06
N GLY A 325 -7.35 -4.23 -26.22
CA GLY A 325 -6.94 -5.08 -27.33
C GLY A 325 -7.27 -4.48 -28.70
N GLY A 326 -7.26 -3.14 -28.81
CA GLY A 326 -7.62 -2.40 -30.01
C GLY A 326 -9.14 -2.18 -30.22
N LEU A 327 -10.00 -2.72 -29.34
CA LEU A 327 -11.46 -2.49 -29.39
C LEU A 327 -11.83 -1.27 -28.56
N SER A 328 -12.47 -0.27 -29.16
CA SER A 328 -12.90 0.97 -28.51
C SER A 328 -14.28 0.82 -27.85
N ASN A 329 -14.46 1.41 -26.64
CA ASN A 329 -15.76 1.53 -26.00
C ASN A 329 -16.77 2.31 -26.88
N LYS A 330 -16.32 3.26 -27.68
CA LYS A 330 -17.17 4.02 -28.63
C LYS A 330 -17.75 3.14 -29.73
N ALA A 331 -17.03 2.11 -30.12
CA ALA A 331 -17.49 1.11 -31.12
C ALA A 331 -18.28 -0.04 -30.49
N ALA A 332 -18.25 -0.19 -29.14
CA ALA A 332 -18.91 -1.27 -28.40
C ALA A 332 -20.44 -1.07 -28.31
N SER A 333 -21.11 -1.07 -29.47
CA SER A 333 -22.57 -0.90 -29.58
C SER A 333 -23.36 -2.20 -29.38
N ASP A 334 -22.73 -3.36 -29.60
CA ASP A 334 -23.37 -4.67 -29.52
C ASP A 334 -22.82 -5.53 -28.37
N ALA A 335 -23.62 -6.53 -27.98
CA ALA A 335 -23.28 -7.45 -26.89
C ALA A 335 -22.04 -8.31 -27.20
N LYS A 336 -21.78 -8.60 -28.48
CA LYS A 336 -20.66 -9.44 -28.92
C LYS A 336 -19.32 -8.71 -28.71
N THR A 337 -19.23 -7.44 -29.11
CA THR A 337 -18.03 -6.60 -28.90
C THR A 337 -17.75 -6.41 -27.40
N LYS A 338 -18.81 -6.15 -26.61
CA LYS A 338 -18.66 -6.05 -25.13
C LYS A 338 -18.18 -7.36 -24.50
N ALA A 339 -18.71 -8.50 -24.96
CA ALA A 339 -18.26 -9.81 -24.49
C ALA A 339 -16.79 -10.09 -24.85
N ALA A 340 -16.35 -9.69 -26.06
CA ALA A 340 -14.96 -9.79 -26.47
C ALA A 340 -14.04 -8.93 -25.59
N MET A 341 -14.39 -7.67 -25.30
CA MET A 341 -13.64 -6.80 -24.41
C MET A 341 -13.56 -7.39 -22.99
N ARG A 342 -14.67 -7.89 -22.44
CA ARG A 342 -14.71 -8.53 -21.13
C ARG A 342 -13.84 -9.79 -21.03
N LYS A 343 -13.68 -10.52 -22.12
CA LYS A 343 -12.79 -11.67 -22.16
C LYS A 343 -11.31 -11.28 -22.08
N GLU A 344 -10.94 -10.17 -22.73
CA GLU A 344 -9.56 -9.66 -22.73
C GLU A 344 -9.17 -9.01 -21.38
N LEU A 345 -10.16 -8.53 -20.61
CA LEU A 345 -9.97 -7.78 -19.36
C LEU A 345 -10.70 -8.46 -18.20
N GLN A 346 -9.99 -8.81 -17.15
CA GLN A 346 -10.53 -9.39 -15.92
C GLN A 346 -10.07 -8.63 -14.69
N MET A 347 -10.71 -8.81 -13.54
CA MET A 347 -10.41 -8.08 -12.31
C MET A 347 -10.24 -9.01 -11.12
N VAL A 348 -9.24 -8.73 -10.30
CA VAL A 348 -9.06 -9.26 -8.94
C VAL A 348 -9.41 -8.15 -7.97
N PHE A 349 -10.34 -8.41 -7.06
CA PHE A 349 -10.88 -7.44 -6.11
C PHE A 349 -10.03 -7.34 -4.85
N GLN A 350 -10.12 -6.23 -4.15
CA GLN A 350 -9.39 -5.89 -2.94
C GLN A 350 -9.63 -6.87 -1.79
N ASP A 351 -10.89 -7.23 -1.51
CA ASP A 351 -11.25 -8.17 -0.45
C ASP A 351 -11.59 -9.55 -1.04
N PRO A 352 -10.71 -10.54 -0.88
CA PRO A 352 -10.98 -11.89 -1.37
C PRO A 352 -12.15 -12.56 -0.66
N THR A 353 -12.50 -12.11 0.56
CA THR A 353 -13.63 -12.67 1.32
C THR A 353 -14.96 -12.17 0.78
N GLY A 354 -15.05 -10.88 0.48
CA GLY A 354 -16.24 -10.29 -0.15
C GLY A 354 -16.41 -10.64 -1.62
N ALA A 355 -15.29 -10.97 -2.31
CA ALA A 355 -15.29 -11.29 -3.74
C ALA A 355 -15.74 -12.73 -4.06
N LEU A 356 -15.69 -13.65 -3.09
CA LEU A 356 -16.07 -15.06 -3.25
C LEU A 356 -17.36 -15.33 -2.48
N ASP A 357 -18.44 -15.76 -3.18
CA ASP A 357 -19.69 -16.15 -2.49
C ASP A 357 -19.43 -17.38 -1.62
N PRO A 358 -19.60 -17.30 -0.28
CA PRO A 358 -19.31 -18.39 0.64
C PRO A 358 -20.22 -19.60 0.49
N ARG A 359 -21.31 -19.50 -0.30
CA ARG A 359 -22.25 -20.57 -0.56
C ARG A 359 -21.83 -21.48 -1.72
N PHE A 360 -20.89 -21.03 -2.55
CA PHE A 360 -20.38 -21.78 -3.69
C PHE A 360 -19.06 -22.47 -3.34
N THR A 361 -18.87 -23.68 -3.87
CA THR A 361 -17.58 -24.35 -3.83
C THR A 361 -16.57 -23.65 -4.74
N VAL A 362 -15.28 -23.89 -4.52
CA VAL A 362 -14.22 -23.35 -5.41
C VAL A 362 -14.47 -23.79 -6.86
N TYR A 363 -14.95 -25.02 -7.07
CA TYR A 363 -15.32 -25.48 -8.41
C TYR A 363 -16.37 -24.58 -9.06
N GLU A 364 -17.45 -24.27 -8.36
CA GLU A 364 -18.54 -23.42 -8.88
C GLU A 364 -18.07 -21.99 -9.15
N VAL A 365 -17.24 -21.42 -8.25
CA VAL A 365 -16.65 -20.10 -8.42
C VAL A 365 -15.78 -20.01 -9.68
N LEU A 366 -14.99 -21.05 -9.97
CA LEU A 366 -14.13 -21.11 -11.16
C LEU A 366 -14.89 -21.51 -12.42
N ALA A 367 -15.98 -22.28 -12.30
CA ALA A 367 -16.81 -22.70 -13.43
C ALA A 367 -17.63 -21.54 -14.03
N GLU A 368 -18.12 -20.64 -13.20
CA GLU A 368 -19.01 -19.53 -13.63
C GLU A 368 -18.46 -18.73 -14.82
N PRO A 369 -17.24 -18.16 -14.80
CA PRO A 369 -16.70 -17.42 -15.96
C PRO A 369 -16.50 -18.31 -17.20
N LEU A 370 -16.19 -19.59 -17.00
CA LEU A 370 -15.99 -20.55 -18.09
C LEU A 370 -17.33 -20.92 -18.77
N GLU A 371 -18.38 -21.13 -17.98
CA GLU A 371 -19.75 -21.38 -18.49
C GLU A 371 -20.27 -20.16 -19.25
N ASN A 372 -20.07 -18.96 -18.69
CA ASN A 372 -20.45 -17.70 -19.34
C ASN A 372 -19.68 -17.45 -20.64
N SER A 373 -18.47 -18.02 -20.80
CA SER A 373 -17.71 -17.99 -22.05
C SER A 373 -18.18 -19.02 -23.09
N GLY A 374 -19.13 -19.91 -22.74
CA GLY A 374 -19.64 -20.96 -23.60
C GLY A 374 -18.76 -22.21 -23.68
N MET A 375 -17.87 -22.43 -22.71
CA MET A 375 -17.00 -23.61 -22.68
C MET A 375 -17.80 -24.88 -22.36
N ALA A 376 -17.47 -26.00 -23.02
CA ALA A 376 -18.13 -27.28 -22.78
C ALA A 376 -17.74 -27.87 -21.41
N LYS A 377 -18.70 -28.50 -20.70
CA LYS A 377 -18.49 -29.05 -19.34
C LYS A 377 -17.23 -29.91 -19.14
N PRO A 378 -16.84 -30.84 -20.04
CA PRO A 378 -15.60 -31.58 -19.87
C PRO A 378 -14.34 -30.71 -19.89
N ALA A 379 -14.33 -29.69 -20.76
CA ALA A 379 -13.23 -28.72 -20.85
C ALA A 379 -13.15 -27.81 -19.61
N ILE A 380 -14.31 -27.43 -19.04
CA ILE A 380 -14.40 -26.65 -17.80
C ILE A 380 -13.67 -27.39 -16.67
N ARG A 381 -14.00 -28.68 -16.45
CA ARG A 381 -13.36 -29.47 -15.38
C ARG A 381 -11.83 -29.52 -15.54
N LYS A 382 -11.36 -29.79 -16.75
CA LYS A 382 -9.92 -29.82 -17.05
C LYS A 382 -9.27 -28.46 -16.74
N ARG A 383 -9.89 -27.37 -17.23
CA ARG A 383 -9.37 -26.01 -17.02
C ARG A 383 -9.32 -25.62 -15.55
N ILE A 384 -10.32 -26.01 -14.76
CA ILE A 384 -10.32 -25.73 -13.30
C ILE A 384 -9.14 -26.42 -12.60
N MET A 385 -8.83 -27.68 -12.94
CA MET A 385 -7.67 -28.37 -12.37
C MET A 385 -6.37 -27.66 -12.72
N GLU A 386 -6.19 -27.29 -14.01
CA GLU A 386 -5.04 -26.48 -14.46
C GLU A 386 -4.92 -25.15 -13.72
N LEU A 387 -6.06 -24.46 -13.47
CA LEU A 387 -6.07 -23.18 -12.74
C LEU A 387 -5.66 -23.37 -11.27
N MET A 388 -6.10 -24.42 -10.62
CA MET A 388 -5.71 -24.73 -9.23
C MET A 388 -4.19 -24.95 -9.14
N GLU A 389 -3.62 -25.76 -10.03
CA GLU A 389 -2.18 -25.99 -10.10
C GLU A 389 -1.40 -24.70 -10.39
N LEU A 390 -1.88 -23.91 -11.34
CA LEU A 390 -1.26 -22.66 -11.77
C LEU A 390 -1.11 -21.64 -10.63
N VAL A 391 -2.09 -21.60 -9.70
CA VAL A 391 -2.01 -20.70 -8.53
C VAL A 391 -1.43 -21.39 -7.28
N GLY A 392 -0.86 -22.59 -7.42
CA GLY A 392 -0.23 -23.33 -6.34
C GLY A 392 -1.21 -23.88 -5.29
N LEU A 393 -2.44 -24.20 -5.70
CA LEU A 393 -3.45 -24.85 -4.87
C LEU A 393 -3.60 -26.31 -5.26
N GLN A 394 -3.97 -27.15 -4.28
CA GLN A 394 -4.21 -28.57 -4.55
C GLN A 394 -5.52 -28.77 -5.32
N PRO A 395 -5.50 -29.47 -6.48
CA PRO A 395 -6.71 -29.72 -7.28
C PRO A 395 -7.85 -30.41 -6.51
N ASP A 396 -7.52 -31.28 -5.56
CA ASP A 396 -8.52 -32.00 -4.74
C ASP A 396 -9.33 -31.07 -3.82
N HIS A 397 -8.89 -29.83 -3.62
CA HIS A 397 -9.58 -28.85 -2.80
C HIS A 397 -10.73 -28.12 -3.52
N VAL A 398 -11.01 -28.41 -4.80
CA VAL A 398 -12.05 -27.73 -5.60
C VAL A 398 -13.46 -27.85 -5.01
N ASN A 399 -13.74 -28.92 -4.24
CA ASN A 399 -15.06 -29.14 -3.61
C ASN A 399 -15.20 -28.44 -2.25
N ARG A 400 -14.17 -27.74 -1.78
CA ARG A 400 -14.22 -26.99 -0.53
C ARG A 400 -14.87 -25.63 -0.75
N PHE A 401 -15.41 -25.07 0.34
CA PHE A 401 -15.97 -23.72 0.37
C PHE A 401 -14.88 -22.67 0.68
N PRO A 402 -15.00 -21.40 0.22
CA PRO A 402 -14.02 -20.35 0.44
C PRO A 402 -13.65 -20.13 1.92
N ASN A 403 -14.58 -20.29 2.85
CA ASN A 403 -14.33 -20.15 4.29
C ASN A 403 -13.39 -21.22 4.89
N GLN A 404 -13.11 -22.29 4.17
CA GLN A 404 -12.19 -23.35 4.56
C GLN A 404 -10.73 -23.07 4.12
N PHE A 405 -10.48 -21.92 3.49
CA PHE A 405 -9.18 -21.50 3.01
C PHE A 405 -8.65 -20.30 3.79
N SER A 406 -7.33 -20.17 3.89
CA SER A 406 -6.67 -18.97 4.43
C SER A 406 -6.89 -17.75 3.53
N GLY A 407 -6.62 -16.53 4.05
CA GLY A 407 -6.71 -15.29 3.28
C GLY A 407 -5.92 -15.34 1.96
N GLY A 408 -4.66 -15.76 2.03
CA GLY A 408 -3.82 -15.90 0.84
C GLY A 408 -4.30 -16.98 -0.14
N GLN A 409 -4.85 -18.09 0.36
CA GLN A 409 -5.44 -19.10 -0.51
C GLN A 409 -6.71 -18.58 -1.20
N ARG A 410 -7.56 -17.83 -0.49
CA ARG A 410 -8.73 -17.15 -1.10
C ARG A 410 -8.32 -16.16 -2.16
N GLN A 411 -7.23 -15.41 -1.93
CA GLN A 411 -6.67 -14.49 -2.93
C GLN A 411 -6.21 -15.24 -4.18
N ARG A 412 -5.53 -16.38 -4.02
CA ARG A 412 -5.12 -17.26 -5.13
C ARG A 412 -6.32 -17.82 -5.91
N ILE A 413 -7.45 -18.14 -5.24
CA ILE A 413 -8.72 -18.53 -5.89
C ILE A 413 -9.26 -17.35 -6.70
N GLY A 414 -9.25 -16.13 -6.16
CA GLY A 414 -9.64 -14.91 -6.88
C GLY A 414 -8.81 -14.65 -8.13
N ILE A 415 -7.49 -14.85 -8.05
CA ILE A 415 -6.57 -14.79 -9.19
C ILE A 415 -6.91 -15.88 -10.22
N ALA A 416 -7.10 -17.14 -9.78
CA ALA A 416 -7.50 -18.25 -10.66
C ALA A 416 -8.81 -17.96 -11.41
N ARG A 417 -9.81 -17.36 -10.73
CA ARG A 417 -11.08 -16.94 -11.35
C ARG A 417 -10.85 -15.90 -12.45
N ALA A 418 -10.02 -14.90 -12.20
CA ALA A 418 -9.69 -13.90 -13.21
C ALA A 418 -8.96 -14.52 -14.42
N LEU A 419 -8.11 -15.52 -14.20
CA LEU A 419 -7.37 -16.21 -15.26
C LEU A 419 -8.18 -17.25 -16.04
N ALA A 420 -9.41 -17.56 -15.61
CA ALA A 420 -10.22 -18.64 -16.18
C ALA A 420 -10.39 -18.52 -17.69
N VAL A 421 -10.66 -17.32 -18.20
CA VAL A 421 -10.94 -17.04 -19.62
C VAL A 421 -9.71 -16.65 -20.46
N ASN A 422 -8.49 -16.79 -19.90
CA ASN A 422 -7.23 -16.39 -20.52
C ASN A 422 -7.21 -14.90 -20.95
N PRO A 423 -7.36 -13.95 -20.04
CA PRO A 423 -7.32 -12.52 -20.35
C PRO A 423 -5.90 -12.11 -20.78
N LYS A 424 -5.78 -10.96 -21.45
CA LYS A 424 -4.50 -10.30 -21.72
C LYS A 424 -4.15 -9.27 -20.65
N LEU A 425 -5.16 -8.66 -20.04
CA LEU A 425 -5.01 -7.65 -19.00
C LEU A 425 -5.80 -8.08 -17.77
N VAL A 426 -5.14 -8.06 -16.61
CA VAL A 426 -5.78 -8.25 -15.31
C VAL A 426 -5.67 -6.95 -14.52
N VAL A 427 -6.81 -6.44 -14.08
CA VAL A 427 -6.92 -5.32 -13.15
C VAL A 427 -6.77 -5.89 -11.74
N LEU A 428 -5.85 -5.32 -10.97
CA LEU A 428 -5.55 -5.70 -9.60
C LEU A 428 -5.89 -4.52 -8.67
N ASP A 429 -7.00 -4.61 -7.95
CA ASP A 429 -7.40 -3.59 -6.98
C ASP A 429 -6.90 -4.00 -5.60
N GLU A 430 -5.79 -3.42 -5.18
CA GLU A 430 -5.11 -3.69 -3.89
C GLU A 430 -4.95 -5.19 -3.58
N PRO A 431 -4.30 -5.98 -4.44
CA PRO A 431 -4.39 -7.44 -4.42
C PRO A 431 -3.78 -8.11 -3.17
N VAL A 432 -3.05 -7.38 -2.34
CA VAL A 432 -2.33 -7.90 -1.16
C VAL A 432 -2.62 -7.14 0.14
N SER A 433 -3.48 -6.11 0.12
CA SER A 433 -3.72 -5.20 1.25
C SER A 433 -4.31 -5.87 2.51
N ALA A 434 -5.05 -6.97 2.33
CA ALA A 434 -5.68 -7.70 3.42
C ALA A 434 -4.88 -8.94 3.87
N LEU A 435 -3.59 -9.03 3.51
CA LEU A 435 -2.76 -10.21 3.75
C LEU A 435 -1.58 -9.87 4.67
N ASP A 436 -1.22 -10.83 5.52
CA ASP A 436 0.02 -10.75 6.31
C ASP A 436 1.25 -10.66 5.40
N VAL A 437 2.30 -9.99 5.83
CA VAL A 437 3.55 -9.76 5.07
C VAL A 437 4.09 -11.05 4.46
N SER A 438 4.14 -12.16 5.23
CA SER A 438 4.66 -13.44 4.75
C SER A 438 3.82 -14.07 3.64
N VAL A 439 2.49 -13.86 3.69
CA VAL A 439 1.54 -14.34 2.66
C VAL A 439 1.56 -13.43 1.45
N GLN A 440 1.69 -12.12 1.67
CA GLN A 440 1.82 -11.10 0.65
C GLN A 440 2.98 -11.40 -0.31
N ALA A 441 4.18 -11.71 0.22
CA ALA A 441 5.34 -12.10 -0.58
C ALA A 441 5.03 -13.26 -1.56
N GLY A 442 4.34 -14.29 -1.08
CA GLY A 442 3.96 -15.44 -1.90
C GLY A 442 2.93 -15.11 -3.00
N VAL A 443 2.06 -14.10 -2.80
CA VAL A 443 1.11 -13.64 -3.83
C VAL A 443 1.80 -12.74 -4.85
N ILE A 444 2.73 -11.87 -4.42
CA ILE A 444 3.51 -11.01 -5.31
C ILE A 444 4.37 -11.86 -6.25
N ASN A 445 5.13 -12.83 -5.71
CA ASN A 445 5.92 -13.75 -6.51
C ASN A 445 5.05 -14.54 -7.51
N LEU A 446 3.85 -14.99 -7.09
CA LEU A 446 2.90 -15.64 -7.99
C LEU A 446 2.46 -14.72 -9.14
N LEU A 447 2.15 -13.45 -8.86
CA LEU A 447 1.76 -12.49 -9.90
C LEU A 447 2.89 -12.25 -10.90
N ASP A 448 4.14 -12.13 -10.43
CA ASP A 448 5.31 -11.99 -11.31
C ASP A 448 5.53 -13.25 -12.17
N GLN A 449 5.42 -14.43 -11.59
CA GLN A 449 5.50 -15.70 -12.32
C GLN A 449 4.42 -15.79 -13.40
N LEU A 450 3.16 -15.54 -13.06
CA LEU A 450 2.03 -15.57 -14.00
C LEU A 450 2.20 -14.56 -15.14
N ARG A 451 2.72 -13.35 -14.83
CA ARG A 451 3.03 -12.34 -15.85
C ARG A 451 4.07 -12.84 -16.85
N ALA A 452 5.14 -13.43 -16.35
CA ALA A 452 6.22 -13.92 -17.19
C ALA A 452 5.80 -15.14 -18.03
N GLU A 453 5.18 -16.16 -17.42
CA GLU A 453 4.83 -17.41 -18.08
C GLU A 453 3.67 -17.26 -19.07
N LEU A 454 2.60 -16.54 -18.68
CA LEU A 454 1.41 -16.38 -19.50
C LEU A 454 1.46 -15.13 -20.40
N GLY A 455 2.44 -14.25 -20.21
CA GLY A 455 2.56 -12.99 -20.92
C GLY A 455 1.43 -12.00 -20.58
N LEU A 456 0.96 -12.02 -19.35
CA LEU A 456 -0.09 -11.13 -18.86
C LEU A 456 0.41 -9.70 -18.73
N SER A 457 -0.52 -8.76 -18.83
CA SER A 457 -0.30 -7.38 -18.45
C SER A 457 -1.15 -7.05 -17.24
N TYR A 458 -0.69 -6.16 -16.37
CA TYR A 458 -1.39 -5.75 -15.16
C TYR A 458 -1.68 -4.25 -15.15
N LEU A 459 -2.89 -3.89 -14.73
CA LEU A 459 -3.22 -2.57 -14.22
C LEU A 459 -3.44 -2.72 -12.72
N MET A 460 -2.52 -2.23 -11.90
CA MET A 460 -2.56 -2.38 -10.45
C MET A 460 -2.89 -1.05 -9.77
N VAL A 461 -3.77 -1.08 -8.80
CA VAL A 461 -3.92 -0.03 -7.81
C VAL A 461 -3.36 -0.58 -6.49
N ALA A 462 -2.47 0.16 -5.86
CA ALA A 462 -1.93 -0.19 -4.56
C ALA A 462 -1.73 1.06 -3.70
N HIS A 463 -1.81 0.88 -2.38
CA HIS A 463 -1.44 1.89 -1.40
C HIS A 463 -0.02 1.65 -0.85
N ASP A 464 0.48 0.41 -0.91
CA ASP A 464 1.85 0.05 -0.54
C ASP A 464 2.80 0.29 -1.72
N LEU A 465 3.58 1.35 -1.61
CA LEU A 465 4.53 1.77 -2.64
C LEU A 465 5.75 0.85 -2.72
N SER A 466 6.06 0.09 -1.66
CA SER A 466 7.13 -0.91 -1.69
C SER A 466 6.77 -2.06 -2.63
N VAL A 467 5.51 -2.51 -2.57
CA VAL A 467 4.96 -3.48 -3.52
C VAL A 467 4.97 -2.93 -4.94
N VAL A 468 4.57 -1.66 -5.12
CA VAL A 468 4.58 -1.01 -6.44
C VAL A 468 5.98 -0.98 -7.03
N ARG A 469 7.00 -0.56 -6.26
CA ARG A 469 8.40 -0.55 -6.72
C ARG A 469 8.87 -1.95 -7.13
N HIS A 470 8.45 -2.96 -6.38
CA HIS A 470 8.86 -4.33 -6.61
C HIS A 470 8.29 -4.92 -7.92
N ILE A 471 6.96 -4.83 -8.16
CA ILE A 471 6.29 -5.54 -9.25
C ILE A 471 6.12 -4.71 -10.53
N SER A 472 6.07 -3.38 -10.43
CA SER A 472 5.70 -2.52 -11.55
C SER A 472 6.85 -2.25 -12.51
N ASN A 473 6.50 -2.03 -13.77
CA ASN A 473 7.39 -1.50 -14.79
C ASN A 473 7.23 0.02 -14.88
N ARG A 474 5.98 0.52 -14.79
CA ARG A 474 5.64 1.94 -14.83
C ARG A 474 4.64 2.29 -13.75
N VAL A 475 4.66 3.55 -13.34
CA VAL A 475 3.77 4.08 -12.31
C VAL A 475 3.19 5.42 -12.73
N ALA A 476 1.90 5.63 -12.38
CA ALA A 476 1.25 6.94 -12.44
C ALA A 476 0.85 7.35 -11.02
N VAL A 477 1.27 8.55 -10.62
CA VAL A 477 0.89 9.18 -9.35
C VAL A 477 -0.34 10.04 -9.58
N MET A 478 -1.41 9.75 -8.86
CA MET A 478 -2.72 10.38 -9.02
C MET A 478 -3.06 11.28 -7.83
N TYR A 479 -3.52 12.49 -8.10
CA TYR A 479 -3.98 13.44 -7.11
C TYR A 479 -5.25 14.15 -7.57
N LEU A 480 -6.34 14.12 -6.76
CA LEU A 480 -7.65 14.74 -7.05
C LEU A 480 -8.13 14.52 -8.50
N GLY A 481 -8.17 13.27 -8.95
CA GLY A 481 -8.70 12.87 -10.26
C GLY A 481 -7.76 13.04 -11.44
N LYS A 482 -6.52 13.49 -11.23
CA LYS A 482 -5.52 13.75 -12.30
C LYS A 482 -4.22 13.00 -12.06
N ILE A 483 -3.54 12.62 -13.15
CA ILE A 483 -2.16 12.17 -13.08
C ILE A 483 -1.27 13.40 -12.91
N VAL A 484 -0.45 13.40 -11.86
CA VAL A 484 0.51 14.48 -11.57
C VAL A 484 1.94 14.11 -11.95
N GLU A 485 2.23 12.81 -12.00
CA GLU A 485 3.51 12.27 -12.48
C GLU A 485 3.31 10.87 -13.04
N ILE A 486 3.98 10.52 -14.13
CA ILE A 486 3.94 9.21 -14.77
C ILE A 486 5.30 8.90 -15.41
N GLY A 487 5.76 7.66 -15.31
CA GLY A 487 7.04 7.24 -15.90
C GLY A 487 7.40 5.81 -15.54
N ASP A 488 8.60 5.42 -15.92
CA ASP A 488 9.20 4.17 -15.46
C ASP A 488 9.34 4.20 -13.94
N VAL A 489 9.10 3.05 -13.29
CA VAL A 489 9.06 2.98 -11.82
C VAL A 489 10.36 3.49 -11.21
N ASP A 490 11.53 3.10 -11.73
CA ASP A 490 12.82 3.54 -11.20
C ASP A 490 13.03 5.05 -11.39
N SER A 491 12.62 5.61 -12.55
CA SER A 491 12.70 7.05 -12.78
C SER A 491 11.87 7.86 -11.81
N VAL A 492 10.63 7.43 -11.53
CA VAL A 492 9.72 8.14 -10.61
C VAL A 492 10.16 7.98 -9.15
N PHE A 493 10.66 6.80 -8.75
CA PHE A 493 11.08 6.55 -7.37
C PHE A 493 12.43 7.17 -7.04
N ASP A 494 13.42 7.07 -7.95
CA ASP A 494 14.78 7.57 -7.71
C ASP A 494 14.92 9.06 -8.01
N ASN A 495 14.08 9.61 -8.91
CA ASN A 495 14.10 11.03 -9.28
C ASN A 495 12.69 11.63 -9.42
N PRO A 496 11.89 11.66 -8.34
CA PRO A 496 10.55 12.24 -8.36
C PRO A 496 10.60 13.73 -8.66
N ARG A 497 9.79 14.17 -9.65
CA ARG A 497 9.79 15.56 -10.11
C ARG A 497 8.65 16.38 -9.50
N HIS A 498 7.48 15.78 -9.30
CA HIS A 498 6.35 16.48 -8.70
C HIS A 498 6.49 16.55 -7.17
N PRO A 499 6.28 17.71 -6.52
CA PRO A 499 6.42 17.86 -5.06
C PRO A 499 5.52 16.90 -4.25
N TYR A 500 4.35 16.55 -4.76
CA TYR A 500 3.48 15.54 -4.15
C TYR A 500 4.12 14.13 -4.20
N THR A 501 4.73 13.74 -5.32
CA THR A 501 5.43 12.46 -5.44
C THR A 501 6.59 12.37 -4.45
N ARG A 502 7.36 13.44 -4.30
CA ARG A 502 8.45 13.53 -3.30
C ARG A 502 7.91 13.30 -1.88
N ALA A 503 6.84 14.01 -1.51
CA ALA A 503 6.23 13.85 -0.20
C ALA A 503 5.67 12.43 0.00
N LEU A 504 5.00 11.86 -1.02
CA LEU A 504 4.46 10.52 -0.99
C LEU A 504 5.56 9.46 -0.76
N LEU A 505 6.67 9.57 -1.50
CA LEU A 505 7.81 8.63 -1.39
C LEU A 505 8.59 8.81 -0.09
N SER A 506 8.74 10.05 0.42
CA SER A 506 9.40 10.31 1.70
C SER A 506 8.63 9.75 2.90
N ALA A 507 7.30 9.58 2.76
CA ALA A 507 6.44 9.05 3.82
C ALA A 507 6.49 7.51 3.94
N ILE A 508 7.08 6.80 2.96
CA ILE A 508 7.18 5.33 3.00
C ILE A 508 8.15 4.92 4.12
N PRO A 509 7.73 4.12 5.10
CA PRO A 509 8.65 3.64 6.12
C PRO A 509 9.59 2.58 5.55
N VAL A 510 10.87 2.63 5.92
CA VAL A 510 11.89 1.66 5.46
C VAL A 510 12.16 0.66 6.60
N PRO A 511 12.18 -0.64 6.32
CA PRO A 511 12.44 -1.67 7.34
C PRO A 511 13.94 -1.79 7.66
N ASP A 512 14.56 -0.66 8.02
CA ASP A 512 15.96 -0.51 8.39
C ASP A 512 16.09 0.59 9.46
N PRO A 513 16.32 0.25 10.74
CA PRO A 513 16.34 1.21 11.83
C PRO A 513 17.38 2.33 11.69
N GLN A 514 18.58 2.02 11.19
CA GLN A 514 19.63 3.03 11.04
C GLN A 514 19.29 4.03 9.94
N LEU A 515 18.74 3.53 8.83
CA LEU A 515 18.31 4.37 7.73
C LEU A 515 17.06 5.18 8.12
N GLU A 516 16.08 4.55 8.75
CA GLU A 516 14.80 5.19 9.08
C GLU A 516 14.94 6.30 10.12
N ARG A 517 15.82 6.15 11.10
CA ARG A 517 16.13 7.19 12.12
C ARG A 517 16.83 8.43 11.55
N THR A 518 17.49 8.30 10.39
CA THR A 518 18.23 9.40 9.75
C THR A 518 17.47 10.07 8.61
N ARG A 519 16.34 9.49 8.18
CA ARG A 519 15.55 10.02 7.07
C ARG A 519 14.70 11.21 7.48
N GLU A 520 14.78 12.28 6.71
CA GLU A 520 13.86 13.41 6.81
C GLU A 520 12.57 13.10 6.03
N ARG A 521 11.42 13.21 6.68
CA ARG A 521 10.10 13.01 6.07
C ARG A 521 9.47 14.34 5.70
N ILE A 522 8.93 14.44 4.50
CA ILE A 522 8.13 15.60 4.07
C ILE A 522 6.69 15.36 4.53
N ILE A 523 6.30 15.95 5.66
CA ILE A 523 4.95 15.79 6.21
C ILE A 523 4.03 16.81 5.56
N LEU A 524 3.06 16.32 4.80
CA LEU A 524 2.05 17.15 4.18
C LEU A 524 1.09 17.70 5.23
N GLN A 525 0.96 19.02 5.29
CA GLN A 525 0.02 19.67 6.21
C GLN A 525 -1.41 19.65 5.66
N GLY A 526 -2.37 19.44 6.57
CA GLY A 526 -3.79 19.40 6.24
C GLY A 526 -4.25 18.11 5.55
N ASP A 527 -5.56 17.97 5.43
CA ASP A 527 -6.20 16.84 4.77
C ASP A 527 -6.30 17.07 3.26
N LEU A 528 -6.61 15.98 2.52
CA LEU A 528 -6.93 16.08 1.10
C LEU A 528 -8.10 17.07 0.90
N PRO A 529 -7.96 18.10 0.04
CA PRO A 529 -9.04 19.02 -0.24
C PRO A 529 -10.30 18.29 -0.73
N SER A 530 -11.46 18.85 -0.41
CA SER A 530 -12.70 18.30 -0.95
C SER A 530 -12.67 18.36 -2.49
N PRO A 531 -12.99 17.28 -3.19
CA PRO A 531 -13.12 17.30 -4.65
C PRO A 531 -14.16 18.32 -5.17
N LEU A 532 -14.99 18.88 -4.29
CA LEU A 532 -15.95 19.95 -4.60
C LEU A 532 -15.30 21.33 -4.70
N ASP A 533 -14.22 21.54 -3.94
CA ASP A 533 -13.52 22.81 -3.78
C ASP A 533 -12.09 22.72 -4.36
N ALA A 534 -11.90 21.88 -5.39
CA ALA A 534 -10.61 21.74 -6.05
C ALA A 534 -10.12 23.10 -6.58
N PRO A 535 -8.85 23.48 -6.38
CA PRO A 535 -8.29 24.70 -6.92
C PRO A 535 -8.49 24.83 -8.43
N LYS A 536 -8.61 26.04 -8.95
CA LYS A 536 -8.77 26.29 -10.39
C LYS A 536 -7.47 26.03 -11.18
N GLY A 537 -6.33 26.18 -10.52
CA GLY A 537 -5.01 25.94 -11.08
C GLY A 537 -4.46 24.57 -10.69
N CYS A 538 -3.23 24.54 -10.14
CA CYS A 538 -2.62 23.32 -9.64
C CYS A 538 -3.44 22.73 -8.47
N ASN A 539 -3.94 21.52 -8.62
CA ASN A 539 -4.74 20.85 -7.59
C ASN A 539 -3.99 20.67 -6.26
N PHE A 540 -2.66 20.58 -6.30
CA PHE A 540 -1.81 20.40 -5.11
C PHE A 540 -1.39 21.71 -4.44
N ALA A 541 -1.65 22.89 -5.01
CA ALA A 541 -1.14 24.18 -4.53
C ALA A 541 -1.37 24.44 -3.04
N THR A 542 -2.53 24.06 -2.50
CA THR A 542 -2.90 24.29 -1.08
C THR A 542 -2.12 23.48 -0.06
N ARG A 543 -1.46 22.40 -0.49
CA ARG A 543 -0.67 21.48 0.36
C ARG A 543 0.80 21.40 -0.09
N CYS A 544 1.16 22.16 -1.13
CA CYS A 544 2.48 22.07 -1.74
C CYS A 544 3.52 22.86 -0.91
N PRO A 545 4.55 22.20 -0.36
CA PRO A 545 5.61 22.89 0.37
C PRO A 545 6.39 23.87 -0.51
N VAL A 546 6.60 23.53 -1.79
CA VAL A 546 7.23 24.43 -2.76
C VAL A 546 6.41 25.69 -2.97
N PHE A 547 5.08 25.57 -3.12
CA PHE A 547 4.18 26.72 -3.26
C PHE A 547 4.33 27.73 -2.12
N ALA A 548 4.42 27.25 -0.88
CA ALA A 548 4.55 28.11 0.29
C ALA A 548 5.83 28.99 0.25
N ALA A 549 6.90 28.49 -0.37
CA ALA A 549 8.19 29.19 -0.51
C ALA A 549 8.29 30.08 -1.77
N LEU A 550 7.33 29.99 -2.71
CA LEU A 550 7.38 30.74 -3.97
C LEU A 550 7.06 32.22 -3.79
N PRO A 551 7.67 33.14 -4.60
CA PRO A 551 7.26 34.53 -4.70
C PRO A 551 5.79 34.67 -5.16
N PRO A 552 5.07 35.76 -4.76
CA PRO A 552 3.64 35.95 -5.05
C PRO A 552 3.23 35.76 -6.51
N ALA A 553 4.03 36.25 -7.46
CA ALA A 553 3.76 36.10 -8.90
C ALA A 553 3.80 34.62 -9.37
N LYS A 554 4.72 33.82 -8.81
CA LYS A 554 4.80 32.38 -9.09
C LYS A 554 3.66 31.62 -8.41
N GLN A 555 3.26 32.04 -7.20
CA GLN A 555 2.09 31.49 -6.49
C GLN A 555 0.80 31.74 -7.28
N GLU A 556 0.60 32.95 -7.82
CA GLU A 556 -0.57 33.29 -8.63
C GLU A 556 -0.68 32.38 -9.86
N LYS A 557 0.44 32.06 -10.53
CA LYS A 557 0.47 31.12 -11.64
C LYS A 557 -0.03 29.73 -11.22
N CYS A 558 0.42 29.20 -10.06
CA CYS A 558 -0.04 27.93 -9.54
C CYS A 558 -1.53 27.93 -9.16
N LEU A 559 -2.09 29.08 -8.72
CA LEU A 559 -3.49 29.19 -8.32
C LEU A 559 -4.45 29.35 -9.51
N THR A 560 -3.97 29.91 -10.63
CA THR A 560 -4.82 30.30 -11.76
C THR A 560 -4.69 29.41 -12.99
N LEU A 561 -3.53 28.77 -13.18
CA LEU A 561 -3.25 27.92 -14.33
C LEU A 561 -3.00 26.49 -13.89
N GLU A 562 -3.59 25.56 -14.62
CA GLU A 562 -3.33 24.15 -14.46
C GLU A 562 -2.02 23.77 -15.15
N PRO A 563 -1.04 23.14 -14.45
CA PRO A 563 0.18 22.70 -15.08
C PRO A 563 -0.11 21.50 -16.02
N PRO A 564 0.36 21.56 -17.27
CA PRO A 564 0.25 20.45 -18.20
C PRO A 564 1.16 19.29 -17.77
N LEU A 565 0.79 18.07 -18.15
CA LEU A 565 1.64 16.89 -17.99
C LEU A 565 2.69 16.90 -19.12
N GLU A 566 3.92 17.26 -18.81
CA GLU A 566 5.02 17.45 -19.78
C GLU A 566 6.19 16.52 -19.50
N ALA A 567 6.93 16.14 -20.55
CA ALA A 567 8.12 15.33 -20.41
C ALA A 567 9.19 16.02 -19.55
N ALA A 568 9.87 15.26 -18.71
CA ALA A 568 11.02 15.75 -17.96
C ALA A 568 12.11 16.18 -18.95
N ALA A 569 12.55 17.45 -18.88
CA ALA A 569 13.74 17.86 -19.61
C ALA A 569 14.93 17.00 -19.13
N ALA A 570 15.78 16.57 -20.07
CA ALA A 570 17.02 15.88 -19.70
C ALA A 570 17.78 16.73 -18.66
N PRO A 571 18.34 16.13 -17.59
CA PRO A 571 19.03 16.87 -16.56
C PRO A 571 20.13 17.71 -17.21
N ALA A 572 20.10 19.04 -17.02
CA ALA A 572 21.20 19.90 -17.41
C ALA A 572 22.44 19.37 -16.67
N THR A 573 23.46 18.99 -17.43
CA THR A 573 24.75 18.53 -16.91
C THR A 573 25.38 19.62 -16.06
N GLY A 574 25.24 19.52 -14.73
CA GLY A 574 25.87 20.46 -13.81
C GLY A 574 25.09 20.61 -12.51
N HIS A 575 25.23 19.66 -11.60
CA HIS A 575 25.52 19.89 -10.17
C HIS A 575 25.71 18.54 -9.52
N ALA A 576 26.98 18.21 -9.32
CA ALA A 576 27.40 17.03 -8.54
C ALA A 576 27.16 17.36 -7.06
N ALA A 577 26.35 16.54 -6.39
CA ALA A 577 26.40 16.38 -4.94
C ALA A 577 26.49 14.88 -4.63
N GLY A 578 27.72 14.44 -4.38
CA GLY A 578 28.12 13.41 -3.46
C GLY A 578 27.66 11.96 -3.67
N SER A 579 28.24 11.24 -4.60
CA SER A 579 28.94 9.92 -4.54
C SER A 579 29.07 9.31 -5.94
N PRO A 580 30.24 8.84 -6.38
CA PRO A 580 30.42 8.31 -7.72
C PRO A 580 29.89 6.87 -7.75
N ARG A 581 28.74 6.64 -8.39
CA ARG A 581 28.43 5.35 -9.00
C ARG A 581 29.05 5.35 -10.38
N THR A 582 30.20 4.69 -10.51
CA THR A 582 30.83 4.33 -11.79
C THR A 582 30.00 3.24 -12.44
N ASP A 583 29.77 3.40 -13.78
CA ASP A 583 29.31 2.39 -14.72
C ASP A 583 27.79 2.14 -14.86
N ALA A 584 26.98 3.20 -15.04
CA ALA A 584 25.72 3.05 -15.75
C ALA A 584 25.84 3.69 -17.15
N PRO A 585 25.45 3.02 -18.27
CA PRO A 585 25.40 3.65 -19.58
C PRO A 585 24.41 4.81 -19.54
N ALA A 586 24.73 5.91 -20.24
CA ALA A 586 23.90 7.09 -20.38
C ALA A 586 22.45 6.64 -20.71
N SER A 587 21.53 6.83 -19.74
CA SER A 587 20.14 6.39 -19.85
C SER A 587 19.47 7.07 -21.06
N ALA A 588 18.78 6.26 -21.86
CA ALA A 588 17.83 6.74 -22.87
C ALA A 588 16.88 7.80 -22.25
N PRO A 589 16.32 8.75 -23.04
CA PRO A 589 15.38 9.72 -22.53
C PRO A 589 14.26 9.00 -21.79
N THR A 590 14.09 9.34 -20.50
CA THR A 590 13.07 8.72 -19.65
C THR A 590 11.69 9.16 -20.15
N ASP A 591 10.75 8.23 -20.28
CA ASP A 591 9.32 8.51 -20.59
C ASP A 591 8.60 9.23 -19.42
N GLN A 592 9.36 9.78 -18.48
CA GLN A 592 8.82 10.46 -17.30
C GLN A 592 8.16 11.79 -17.68
N GLN A 593 6.92 11.99 -17.24
CA GLN A 593 6.16 13.23 -17.39
C GLN A 593 5.62 13.68 -16.04
N PHE A 594 5.55 14.98 -15.81
CA PHE A 594 5.02 15.56 -14.58
C PHE A 594 4.26 16.87 -14.80
N ALA A 595 3.30 17.15 -13.94
CA ALA A 595 2.41 18.30 -14.00
C ALA A 595 2.77 19.34 -12.93
N CYS A 596 3.91 20.00 -13.06
CA CYS A 596 4.39 21.03 -12.14
C CYS A 596 5.13 22.14 -12.87
N PHE A 597 4.83 23.42 -12.55
CA PHE A 597 5.56 24.57 -13.10
C PHE A 597 6.95 24.76 -12.48
N TYR A 598 7.17 24.26 -11.26
CA TYR A 598 8.38 24.48 -10.45
C TYR A 598 8.84 23.19 -9.78
N PRO A 599 9.24 22.17 -10.57
CA PRO A 599 9.55 20.84 -10.04
C PRO A 599 10.78 20.84 -9.14
N ASP A 600 11.78 21.67 -9.45
CA ASP A 600 13.06 21.68 -8.74
C ASP A 600 13.08 22.70 -7.61
N GLY A 601 12.01 23.49 -7.44
CA GLY A 601 11.87 24.59 -6.47
C GLY A 601 13.21 25.20 -6.07
N GLU A 602 13.39 26.49 -6.00
CA GLU A 602 14.57 27.11 -5.42
C GLU A 602 14.64 26.84 -3.90
N LEU A 603 14.43 25.59 -3.51
CA LEU A 603 14.56 25.12 -2.13
C LEU A 603 16.00 24.63 -1.99
N ASP A 604 16.88 25.48 -1.43
CA ASP A 604 18.08 25.02 -0.78
C ASP A 604 17.68 23.96 0.27
N ALA A 605 18.50 22.95 0.44
CA ALA A 605 18.27 21.85 1.39
C ALA A 605 17.95 22.36 2.83
N ASP A 606 18.40 23.57 3.17
CA ASP A 606 18.15 24.23 4.46
C ASP A 606 16.73 24.78 4.63
N MET A 607 15.88 24.84 3.61
CA MET A 607 14.50 25.32 3.71
C MET A 607 13.48 24.20 3.91
N LEU A 608 13.89 22.95 3.93
CA LEU A 608 13.03 21.80 4.28
C LEU A 608 12.89 21.61 5.78
N VAL A 609 13.71 22.30 6.58
CA VAL A 609 13.58 22.36 8.05
C VAL A 609 12.50 23.39 8.37
N VAL A 610 11.25 22.95 8.45
CA VAL A 610 10.15 23.77 8.94
C VAL A 610 10.21 23.82 10.46
N HIS A 611 10.72 24.97 10.95
CA HIS A 611 10.38 25.58 12.24
C HIS A 611 10.01 24.64 13.42
N GLU A 612 11.01 24.34 14.21
CA GLU A 612 10.88 24.39 15.65
C GLU A 612 10.52 25.84 16.03
N SER A 613 9.28 26.16 16.17
CA SER A 613 8.69 27.23 17.01
C SER A 613 7.31 27.63 16.49
N LEU A 614 6.30 27.02 17.07
CA LEU A 614 5.07 27.69 17.53
C LEU A 614 4.23 26.70 18.37
#